data_922d94cb3edc3389a2455fc4de9dfbd6
#
_entry.id   922d94cb3edc3389a2455fc4de9dfbd6
#
_cell.length_a   1.000
_cell.length_b   1.000
_cell.length_c   1.000
_cell.angle_alpha   90.00
_cell.angle_beta   90.00
_cell.angle_gamma   90.00
#
_symmetry.space_group_name_H-M   'P 1'
#
loop_
_entity.id
_entity.type
_entity.pdbx_description
1 polymer ?
#
loop_
_entity_poly.entity_id
_entity_poly.type
_entity_poly.pdbx_seq_one_letter_code
_entity_poly.pdbx_strand_id
1 'polypeptide(L)' 'MKKKELLVIIPAYNEETNIVRVLDDLEQPEIAEIADVLVMNDASSDATNWIVKARGHALVT' A
#
# COMPACT_ATOMS: atom_id res chain seq x y z
N MET A 1 -9.63 16.36 11.70
CA MET A 1 -8.80 15.64 10.76
C MET A 1 -9.55 15.43 9.46
N LYS A 2 -8.91 15.75 8.37
CA LYS A 2 -9.57 15.70 7.08
C LYS A 2 -9.53 14.30 6.49
N LYS A 3 -10.67 13.83 6.03
CA LYS A 3 -10.77 12.55 5.35
C LYS A 3 -10.21 12.67 3.94
N LYS A 4 -9.42 11.70 3.52
CA LYS A 4 -8.90 11.71 2.17
C LYS A 4 -9.99 11.31 1.20
N GLU A 5 -9.93 11.86 -0.02
CA GLU A 5 -11.00 11.71 -1.00
C GLU A 5 -10.94 10.38 -1.74
N LEU A 6 -9.77 9.78 -1.82
CA LEU A 6 -9.55 8.56 -2.61
C LEU A 6 -9.06 7.44 -1.74
N LEU A 7 -9.46 6.23 -2.09
CA LEU A 7 -8.90 5.01 -1.51
C LEU A 7 -8.33 4.18 -2.66
N VAL A 8 -7.01 3.96 -2.62
CA VAL A 8 -6.34 3.12 -3.61
C VAL A 8 -6.24 1.72 -3.02
N ILE A 9 -6.86 0.75 -3.68
CA ILE A 9 -6.82 -0.65 -3.25
C ILE A 9 -5.85 -1.39 -4.16
N ILE A 10 -4.85 -2.02 -3.56
CA ILE A 10 -3.81 -2.73 -4.29
C ILE A 10 -3.93 -4.22 -3.98
N PRO A 11 -4.39 -5.04 -4.94
CA PRO A 11 -4.33 -6.48 -4.75
C PRO A 11 -2.87 -6.93 -4.93
N ALA A 12 -2.37 -7.67 -3.97
CA ALA A 12 -0.98 -8.11 -3.98
C ALA A 12 -0.89 -9.59 -3.68
N TYR A 13 0.00 -10.27 -4.41
CA TYR A 13 0.32 -11.66 -4.17
C TYR A 13 1.79 -11.85 -4.54
N ASN A 14 2.64 -12.08 -3.53
CA ASN A 14 4.07 -12.25 -3.72
C ASN A 14 4.69 -11.11 -4.55
N GLU A 15 4.38 -9.87 -4.15
CA GLU A 15 4.74 -8.66 -4.89
C GLU A 15 5.89 -7.88 -4.25
N GLU A 16 6.71 -8.53 -3.42
CA GLU A 16 7.74 -7.79 -2.67
C GLU A 16 8.68 -6.98 -3.57
N THR A 17 8.94 -7.44 -4.79
CA THR A 17 9.79 -6.71 -5.72
C THR A 17 9.12 -5.47 -6.26
N ASN A 18 7.82 -5.55 -6.54
CA ASN A 18 7.08 -4.46 -7.16
C ASN A 18 6.39 -3.55 -6.15
N ILE A 19 6.03 -4.07 -4.97
CA ILE A 19 5.26 -3.30 -4.00
C ILE A 19 6.02 -2.05 -3.53
N VAL A 20 7.33 -2.14 -3.41
CA VAL A 20 8.15 -0.99 -3.01
C VAL A 20 7.99 0.14 -4.02
N ARG A 21 8.08 -0.19 -5.30
CA ARG A 21 7.93 0.81 -6.36
C ARG A 21 6.55 1.43 -6.37
N VAL A 22 5.51 0.60 -6.23
CA VAL A 22 4.14 1.08 -6.23
C VAL A 22 3.90 2.00 -5.04
N LEU A 23 4.36 1.60 -3.86
CA LEU A 23 4.19 2.42 -2.67
C LEU A 23 4.99 3.71 -2.77
N ASP A 24 6.20 3.66 -3.33
CA ASP A 24 6.99 4.86 -3.56
C ASP A 24 6.21 5.88 -4.40
N ASP A 25 5.56 5.41 -5.46
CA ASP A 25 4.78 6.28 -6.34
C ASP A 25 3.57 6.86 -5.60
N LEU A 26 2.88 6.04 -4.82
CA LEU A 26 1.69 6.48 -4.10
C LEU A 26 2.00 7.37 -2.90
N GLU A 27 3.21 7.32 -2.41
CA GLU A 27 3.66 8.15 -1.28
C GLU A 27 4.15 9.52 -1.71
N GLN A 28 4.12 9.83 -3.01
CA GLN A 28 4.43 11.17 -3.47
C GLN A 28 3.45 12.17 -2.84
N PRO A 29 3.94 13.37 -2.42
CA PRO A 29 3.09 14.30 -1.68
C PRO A 29 1.78 14.65 -2.36
N GLU A 30 1.78 14.78 -3.68
CA GLU A 30 0.58 15.12 -4.44
C GLU A 30 -0.49 14.05 -4.33
N ILE A 31 -0.07 12.79 -4.22
CA ILE A 31 -0.99 11.66 -4.13
C ILE A 31 -1.33 11.36 -2.68
N ALA A 32 -0.32 11.33 -1.82
CA ALA A 32 -0.51 11.03 -0.40
C ALA A 32 -1.47 12.00 0.29
N GLU A 33 -1.54 13.22 -0.22
CA GLU A 33 -2.38 14.26 0.33
C GLU A 33 -3.88 13.96 0.14
N ILE A 34 -4.23 13.28 -0.94
CA ILE A 34 -5.63 13.04 -1.31
C ILE A 34 -6.05 11.58 -1.27
N ALA A 35 -5.12 10.65 -1.07
CA ALA A 35 -5.41 9.22 -1.18
C ALA A 35 -4.87 8.44 0.00
N ASP A 36 -5.69 7.50 0.49
CA ASP A 36 -5.25 6.44 1.39
C ASP A 36 -4.95 5.20 0.58
N VAL A 37 -4.08 4.35 1.12
CA VAL A 37 -3.69 3.11 0.45
C VAL A 37 -4.10 1.93 1.31
N LEU A 38 -4.77 0.97 0.69
CA LEU A 38 -5.11 -0.30 1.31
C LEU A 38 -4.53 -1.42 0.46
N VAL A 39 -3.68 -2.23 1.04
CA VAL A 39 -3.13 -3.39 0.34
C VAL A 39 -3.90 -4.63 0.75
N MET A 40 -4.44 -5.32 -0.24
CA MET A 40 -5.12 -6.61 -0.03
C MET A 40 -4.15 -7.70 -0.44
N ASN A 41 -3.56 -8.36 0.55
CA ASN A 41 -2.55 -9.37 0.31
C ASN A 41 -3.16 -10.77 0.36
N ASP A 42 -3.20 -11.43 -0.77
CA ASP A 42 -3.81 -12.75 -0.88
C ASP A 42 -2.75 -13.83 -0.61
N ALA A 43 -2.54 -14.11 0.67
CA ALA A 43 -1.69 -15.20 1.15
C ALA A 43 -0.27 -15.19 0.58
N SER A 44 0.34 -14.00 0.50
CA SER A 44 1.72 -13.90 0.06
C SER A 44 2.66 -14.59 1.05
N SER A 45 3.63 -15.31 0.53
CA SER A 45 4.64 -15.98 1.33
C SER A 45 5.96 -15.22 1.39
N ASP A 46 6.04 -14.07 0.75
CA ASP A 46 7.24 -13.24 0.74
C ASP A 46 7.12 -12.09 1.75
N ALA A 47 7.96 -11.08 1.60
CA ALA A 47 8.03 -9.96 2.53
C ALA A 47 6.98 -8.87 2.28
N THR A 48 6.00 -9.09 1.40
CA THR A 48 5.01 -8.07 1.03
C THR A 48 4.31 -7.48 2.25
N ASN A 49 3.79 -8.33 3.15
CA ASN A 49 3.10 -7.87 4.36
C ASN A 49 3.99 -6.99 5.22
N TRP A 50 5.21 -7.42 5.40
CA TRP A 50 6.15 -6.71 6.25
C TRP A 50 6.46 -5.33 5.67
N ILE A 51 6.67 -5.26 4.36
CA ILE A 51 6.96 -3.99 3.69
C ILE A 51 5.80 -3.01 3.86
N VAL A 52 4.58 -3.48 3.62
CA VAL A 52 3.39 -2.63 3.72
C VAL A 52 3.23 -2.09 5.14
N LYS A 53 3.37 -2.95 6.13
CA LYS A 53 3.24 -2.54 7.53
C LYS A 53 4.34 -1.57 7.94
N ALA A 54 5.56 -1.80 7.49
CA ALA A 54 6.68 -0.93 7.84
C ALA A 54 6.49 0.48 7.30
N ARG A 55 5.75 0.63 6.20
CA ARG A 55 5.46 1.93 5.61
C ARG A 55 4.18 2.56 6.15
N GLY A 56 3.50 1.91 7.07
CA GLY A 56 2.34 2.47 7.74
C GLY A 56 1.05 2.43 6.94
N HIS A 57 0.97 1.59 5.93
CA HIS A 57 -0.25 1.46 5.12
C HIS A 57 -1.17 0.39 5.70
N ALA A 58 -2.46 0.52 5.41
CA ALA A 58 -3.46 -0.46 5.81
C ALA A 58 -3.27 -1.75 5.02
N LEU A 59 -3.47 -2.87 5.69
CA LEU A 59 -3.24 -4.18 5.11
C LEU A 59 -4.36 -5.13 5.51
N VAL A 60 -4.92 -5.81 4.52
CA VAL A 60 -5.88 -6.89 4.71
C VAL A 60 -5.26 -8.17 4.16
N THR A 61 -5.27 -9.23 4.96
CA THR A 61 -4.73 -10.53 4.57
C THR A 61 -5.80 -11.59 4.47
#